data_cbd456b10c23b86fbc5a8996b92f5a74
#
_entry.id   cbd456b10c23b86fbc5a8996b92f5a74
#
_cell.length_a   1.000
_cell.length_b   1.000
_cell.length_c   1.000
_cell.angle_alpha   90.00
_cell.angle_beta   90.00
_cell.angle_gamma   90.00
#
_symmetry.space_group_name_H-M   'P 1'
#
loop_
_entity.id
_entity.type
_entity.pdbx_description
1 polymer ?
#
loop_
_entity_poly.entity_id
_entity_poly.type
_entity_poly.pdbx_seq_one_letter_code
_entity_poly.pdbx_strand_id
1 'polypeptide(L)'
;MIAGEGLEKRYGRKRALRGVSFDLPRRGFLLVTGPNGSGKTTLLRLVAGLAAPTKGTLTVEGERGDLGYVGHESLLYRELTALENLDLYGRLYRVPERRERSGMLLERFGLWEVRADRVSTFSRGMTQRLALCRALLHDPALLVLDEPYTALDDDGAALLDSELAALTGERTILLSTHDPARVAPLATHRLVLT
;
A
#
# COMPACT_ATOMS: atom_id res chain seq x y z
N MET A 1 3.81 -15.08 -6.06
CA MET A 1 5.02 -14.60 -6.76
C MET A 1 4.65 -13.38 -7.59
N ILE A 2 5.54 -12.41 -7.67
CA ILE A 2 5.40 -11.25 -8.58
C ILE A 2 6.67 -11.22 -9.40
N ALA A 3 6.55 -11.19 -10.73
CA ALA A 3 7.68 -11.11 -11.63
C ALA A 3 7.44 -10.05 -12.70
N GLY A 4 8.43 -9.19 -12.90
CA GLY A 4 8.44 -8.18 -13.97
C GLY A 4 9.63 -8.38 -14.89
N GLU A 5 9.40 -8.40 -16.20
CA GLU A 5 10.46 -8.55 -17.20
C GLU A 5 10.40 -7.39 -18.20
N GLY A 6 11.47 -6.60 -18.25
CA GLY A 6 11.63 -5.51 -19.20
C GLY A 6 10.50 -4.47 -19.14
N LEU A 7 9.94 -4.19 -17.95
CA LEU A 7 8.78 -3.32 -17.79
C LEU A 7 9.08 -1.89 -18.24
N GLU A 8 8.34 -1.43 -19.24
CA GLU A 8 8.30 -0.04 -19.64
C GLU A 8 6.92 0.56 -19.40
N LYS A 9 6.88 1.81 -18.95
CA LYS A 9 5.64 2.59 -18.91
C LYS A 9 5.84 3.98 -19.46
N ARG A 10 4.95 4.36 -20.38
CA ARG A 10 4.89 5.71 -20.95
C ARG A 10 3.54 6.34 -20.66
N TYR A 11 3.56 7.63 -20.34
CA TYR A 11 2.39 8.50 -20.27
C TYR A 11 2.59 9.61 -21.32
N GLY A 12 1.96 9.45 -22.47
CA GLY A 12 2.22 10.30 -23.61
C GLY A 12 3.70 10.24 -24.02
N ARG A 13 4.39 11.39 -23.99
CA ARG A 13 5.83 11.48 -24.33
C ARG A 13 6.76 11.13 -23.14
N LYS A 14 6.26 11.13 -21.92
CA LYS A 14 7.06 10.87 -20.72
C LYS A 14 7.23 9.35 -20.51
N ARG A 15 8.49 8.90 -20.45
CA ARG A 15 8.86 7.52 -20.13
C ARG A 15 9.06 7.42 -18.62
N ALA A 16 8.11 6.81 -17.93
CA ALA A 16 8.08 6.72 -16.46
C ALA A 16 8.83 5.47 -15.94
N LEU A 17 8.88 4.38 -16.72
CA LEU A 17 9.71 3.20 -16.44
C LEU A 17 10.48 2.80 -17.69
N ARG A 18 11.71 2.27 -17.52
CA ARG A 18 12.66 2.04 -18.60
C ARG A 18 13.28 0.64 -18.53
N GLY A 19 12.50 -0.41 -18.81
CA GLY A 19 13.01 -1.77 -18.88
C GLY A 19 13.35 -2.37 -17.51
N VAL A 20 12.48 -2.17 -16.53
CA VAL A 20 12.67 -2.67 -15.17
C VAL A 20 12.34 -4.16 -15.11
N SER A 21 13.26 -4.96 -14.52
CA SER A 21 13.02 -6.37 -14.25
C SER A 21 13.26 -6.66 -12.77
N PHE A 22 12.39 -7.47 -12.19
CA PHE A 22 12.51 -7.91 -10.80
C PHE A 22 11.71 -9.20 -10.58
N ASP A 23 12.07 -9.91 -9.53
CA ASP A 23 11.35 -11.06 -9.02
C ASP A 23 11.13 -10.92 -7.52
N LEU A 24 9.94 -11.29 -7.06
CA LEU A 24 9.58 -11.29 -5.65
C LEU A 24 8.79 -12.55 -5.34
N PRO A 25 9.36 -13.46 -4.54
CA PRO A 25 8.66 -14.67 -4.11
C PRO A 25 7.47 -14.34 -3.20
N ARG A 26 6.57 -15.31 -3.02
CA ARG A 26 5.51 -15.21 -2.02
C ARG A 26 6.11 -14.94 -0.64
N ARG A 27 5.45 -14.12 0.15
CA ARG A 27 5.88 -13.67 1.49
C ARG A 27 7.22 -12.93 1.51
N GLY A 28 7.71 -12.52 0.33
CA GLY A 28 8.87 -11.66 0.23
C GLY A 28 8.52 -10.19 0.49
N PHE A 29 9.52 -9.42 0.92
CA PHE A 29 9.39 -7.97 1.10
C PHE A 29 10.33 -7.26 0.11
N LEU A 30 9.77 -6.59 -0.90
CA LEU A 30 10.53 -5.78 -1.87
C LEU A 30 10.52 -4.31 -1.46
N LEU A 31 11.69 -3.79 -1.13
CA LEU A 31 11.93 -2.37 -0.94
C LEU A 31 12.32 -1.71 -2.26
N VAL A 32 11.49 -0.78 -2.73
CA VAL A 32 11.72 -0.01 -3.96
C VAL A 32 12.26 1.36 -3.60
N THR A 33 13.47 1.67 -4.05
CA THR A 33 14.14 2.95 -3.80
C THR A 33 14.53 3.64 -5.10
N GLY A 34 14.94 4.90 -5.01
CA GLY A 34 15.38 5.73 -6.16
C GLY A 34 14.95 7.19 -6.00
N PRO A 35 15.52 8.09 -6.81
CA PRO A 35 15.20 9.51 -6.74
C PRO A 35 13.75 9.82 -7.13
N ASN A 36 13.32 11.06 -6.86
CA ASN A 36 12.00 11.52 -7.30
C ASN A 36 11.92 11.45 -8.83
N GLY A 37 10.81 10.89 -9.31
CA GLY A 37 10.59 10.74 -10.75
C GLY A 37 11.21 9.48 -11.36
N SER A 38 11.92 8.63 -10.61
CA SER A 38 12.51 7.37 -11.11
C SER A 38 11.45 6.30 -11.47
N GLY A 39 10.19 6.50 -11.09
CA GLY A 39 9.12 5.58 -11.47
C GLY A 39 8.61 4.67 -10.34
N LYS A 40 9.01 4.88 -9.07
CA LYS A 40 8.54 4.08 -7.91
C LYS A 40 7.03 3.94 -7.90
N THR A 41 6.30 5.04 -7.81
CA THR A 41 4.83 5.07 -7.85
C THR A 41 4.28 4.37 -9.10
N THR A 42 4.93 4.55 -10.25
CA THR A 42 4.49 3.89 -11.50
C THR A 42 4.63 2.39 -11.40
N LEU A 43 5.75 1.87 -10.89
CA LEU A 43 5.95 0.43 -10.68
C LEU A 43 4.90 -0.14 -9.72
N LEU A 44 4.69 0.52 -8.58
CA LEU A 44 3.70 0.08 -7.61
C LEU A 44 2.28 0.07 -8.20
N ARG A 45 1.92 1.08 -9.01
CA ARG A 45 0.62 1.13 -9.72
C ARG A 45 0.47 0.02 -10.76
N LEU A 46 1.56 -0.40 -11.43
CA LEU A 46 1.52 -1.55 -12.33
C LEU A 46 1.23 -2.83 -11.55
N VAL A 47 1.95 -3.08 -10.44
CA VAL A 47 1.74 -4.25 -9.58
C VAL A 47 0.34 -4.25 -8.98
N ALA A 48 -0.17 -3.10 -8.57
CA ALA A 48 -1.53 -2.95 -8.05
C ALA A 48 -2.64 -3.10 -9.13
N GLY A 49 -2.27 -3.27 -10.41
CA GLY A 49 -3.24 -3.39 -11.51
C GLY A 49 -3.96 -2.08 -11.84
N LEU A 50 -3.49 -0.94 -11.28
CA LEU A 50 -4.03 0.40 -11.53
C LEU A 50 -3.52 1.01 -12.84
N ALA A 51 -2.52 0.39 -13.45
CA ALA A 51 -2.01 0.74 -14.78
C ALA A 51 -1.49 -0.52 -15.46
N ALA A 52 -1.47 -0.54 -16.80
CA ALA A 52 -0.85 -1.61 -17.58
C ALA A 52 0.54 -1.17 -18.08
N PRO A 53 1.52 -2.06 -18.20
CA PRO A 53 2.81 -1.75 -18.81
C PRO A 53 2.62 -1.40 -20.30
N THR A 54 3.50 -0.55 -20.83
CA THR A 54 3.53 -0.25 -22.28
C THR A 54 4.30 -1.32 -23.05
N LYS A 55 5.36 -1.89 -22.38
CA LYS A 55 6.15 -3.01 -22.88
C LYS A 55 6.59 -3.86 -21.70
N GLY A 56 7.05 -5.08 -21.99
CA GLY A 56 7.45 -6.06 -20.99
C GLY A 56 6.26 -6.84 -20.44
N THR A 57 6.56 -7.78 -19.56
CA THR A 57 5.56 -8.68 -18.95
C THR A 57 5.54 -8.50 -17.45
N LEU A 58 4.37 -8.41 -16.88
CA LEU A 58 4.17 -8.38 -15.43
C LEU A 58 3.23 -9.51 -15.04
N THR A 59 3.71 -10.40 -14.19
CA THR A 59 2.93 -11.48 -13.59
C THR A 59 2.73 -11.18 -12.10
N VAL A 60 1.49 -11.18 -11.65
CA VAL A 60 1.12 -11.06 -10.22
C VAL A 60 0.22 -12.24 -9.92
N GLU A 61 0.70 -13.18 -9.12
CA GLU A 61 -0.11 -14.32 -8.68
C GLU A 61 -1.07 -13.90 -7.56
N GLY A 62 -2.29 -14.37 -7.63
CA GLY A 62 -3.37 -14.08 -6.70
C GLY A 62 -4.57 -13.44 -7.38
N GLU A 63 -5.65 -13.32 -6.64
CA GLU A 63 -6.85 -12.63 -7.12
C GLU A 63 -6.74 -11.11 -6.85
N ARG A 64 -7.44 -10.30 -7.63
CA ARG A 64 -7.48 -8.84 -7.42
C ARG A 64 -8.03 -8.45 -6.04
N GLY A 65 -8.84 -9.32 -5.44
CA GLY A 65 -9.36 -9.15 -4.08
C GLY A 65 -8.33 -9.34 -2.98
N ASP A 66 -7.17 -9.94 -3.29
CA ASP A 66 -6.12 -10.25 -2.31
C ASP A 66 -5.07 -9.13 -2.18
N LEU A 67 -5.33 -7.96 -2.75
CA LEU A 67 -4.38 -6.85 -2.80
C LEU A 67 -4.85 -5.66 -1.97
N GLY A 68 -4.05 -5.27 -0.98
CA GLY A 68 -4.15 -4.01 -0.25
C GLY A 68 -3.23 -2.96 -0.86
N TYR A 69 -3.76 -1.78 -1.18
CA TYR A 69 -3.01 -0.69 -1.80
C TYR A 69 -3.11 0.59 -0.98
N VAL A 70 -1.98 1.20 -0.67
CA VAL A 70 -1.88 2.58 -0.17
C VAL A 70 -1.01 3.36 -1.14
N GLY A 71 -1.56 4.42 -1.68
CA GLY A 71 -0.87 5.30 -2.62
C GLY A 71 -0.91 6.75 -2.16
N HIS A 72 -0.48 7.63 -3.04
CA HIS A 72 -0.49 9.08 -2.80
C HIS A 72 -1.91 9.61 -2.51
N GLU A 73 -2.91 9.03 -3.17
CA GLU A 73 -4.32 9.29 -2.90
C GLU A 73 -4.82 8.25 -1.90
N SER A 74 -5.46 8.71 -0.83
CA SER A 74 -5.96 7.84 0.24
C SER A 74 -7.06 6.89 -0.21
N LEU A 75 -7.73 7.19 -1.34
CA LEU A 75 -8.92 6.49 -1.85
C LEU A 75 -10.05 6.42 -0.80
N LEU A 76 -10.17 7.44 0.03
CA LEU A 76 -11.21 7.58 1.04
C LEU A 76 -12.26 8.61 0.60
N TYR A 77 -13.50 8.33 0.94
CA TYR A 77 -14.61 9.26 0.71
C TYR A 77 -14.65 10.27 1.85
N ARG A 78 -14.34 11.53 1.55
CA ARG A 78 -14.17 12.59 2.54
C ARG A 78 -15.46 12.96 3.28
N GLU A 79 -16.60 12.77 2.63
CA GLU A 79 -17.93 13.08 3.19
C GLU A 79 -18.46 11.98 4.11
N LEU A 80 -17.86 10.79 4.05
CA LEU A 80 -18.16 9.67 4.93
C LEU A 80 -17.30 9.74 6.20
N THR A 81 -17.82 9.16 7.28
CA THR A 81 -17.06 8.92 8.51
C THR A 81 -16.01 7.83 8.30
N ALA A 82 -15.09 7.66 9.27
CA ALA A 82 -14.12 6.57 9.21
C ALA A 82 -14.80 5.20 9.18
N LEU A 83 -15.82 4.98 10.04
CA LEU A 83 -16.60 3.75 10.05
C LEU A 83 -17.34 3.50 8.74
N GLU A 84 -17.99 4.52 8.18
CA GLU A 84 -18.72 4.39 6.92
C GLU A 84 -17.77 4.06 5.75
N ASN A 85 -16.57 4.66 5.73
CA ASN A 85 -15.56 4.29 4.75
C ASN A 85 -15.19 2.81 4.86
N LEU A 86 -14.86 2.32 6.06
CA LEU A 86 -14.50 0.92 6.24
C LEU A 86 -15.69 -0.03 6.00
N ASP A 87 -16.92 0.33 6.37
CA ASP A 87 -18.11 -0.48 6.07
C ASP A 87 -18.33 -0.58 4.54
N LEU A 88 -18.16 0.53 3.81
CA LEU A 88 -18.25 0.55 2.35
C LEU A 88 -17.24 -0.41 1.70
N TYR A 89 -15.97 -0.27 2.06
CA TYR A 89 -14.92 -1.15 1.53
C TYR A 89 -15.10 -2.61 2.00
N GLY A 90 -15.51 -2.81 3.24
CA GLY A 90 -15.81 -4.15 3.76
C GLY A 90 -16.92 -4.86 2.99
N ARG A 91 -17.94 -4.12 2.52
CA ARG A 91 -18.97 -4.65 1.60
C ARG A 91 -18.41 -4.96 0.23
N LEU A 92 -17.62 -4.05 -0.35
CA LEU A 92 -17.01 -4.23 -1.68
C LEU A 92 -16.10 -5.46 -1.73
N TYR A 93 -15.30 -5.68 -0.69
CA TYR A 93 -14.41 -6.83 -0.56
C TYR A 93 -15.09 -8.07 0.06
N ARG A 94 -16.40 -7.99 0.43
CA ARG A 94 -17.15 -9.08 1.08
C ARG A 94 -16.47 -9.58 2.34
N VAL A 95 -15.92 -8.67 3.13
CA VAL A 95 -15.21 -9.01 4.37
C VAL A 95 -16.21 -9.61 5.38
N PRO A 96 -15.98 -10.85 5.87
CA PRO A 96 -16.75 -11.40 6.98
C PRO A 96 -16.59 -10.53 8.23
N GLU A 97 -17.64 -10.42 9.04
CA GLU A 97 -17.58 -9.68 10.32
C GLU A 97 -16.95 -8.28 10.20
N ARG A 98 -17.20 -7.62 9.05
CA ARG A 98 -16.54 -6.37 8.68
C ARG A 98 -16.63 -5.27 9.74
N ARG A 99 -17.71 -5.26 10.56
CA ARG A 99 -17.88 -4.25 11.63
C ARG A 99 -16.88 -4.47 12.76
N GLU A 100 -16.73 -5.71 13.21
CA GLU A 100 -15.76 -6.10 14.22
C GLU A 100 -14.34 -5.82 13.73
N ARG A 101 -14.01 -6.27 12.52
CA ARG A 101 -12.70 -6.06 11.92
C ARG A 101 -12.38 -4.56 11.71
N SER A 102 -13.37 -3.75 11.31
CA SER A 102 -13.21 -2.29 11.23
C SER A 102 -12.92 -1.69 12.60
N GLY A 103 -13.64 -2.14 13.65
CA GLY A 103 -13.40 -1.70 15.01
C GLY A 103 -11.97 -2.00 15.48
N MET A 104 -11.53 -3.25 15.33
CA MET A 104 -10.17 -3.68 15.69
C MET A 104 -9.08 -2.86 14.96
N LEU A 105 -9.25 -2.57 13.67
CA LEU A 105 -8.30 -1.76 12.92
C LEU A 105 -8.31 -0.30 13.37
N LEU A 106 -9.48 0.29 13.60
CA LEU A 106 -9.58 1.67 14.09
C LEU A 106 -8.97 1.83 15.49
N GLU A 107 -9.14 0.86 16.38
CA GLU A 107 -8.46 0.83 17.68
C GLU A 107 -6.95 0.73 17.52
N ARG A 108 -6.49 -0.23 16.72
CA ARG A 108 -5.06 -0.48 16.46
C ARG A 108 -4.36 0.74 15.87
N PHE A 109 -5.00 1.46 14.96
CA PHE A 109 -4.45 2.65 14.34
C PHE A 109 -4.80 3.96 15.08
N GLY A 110 -5.35 3.88 16.31
CA GLY A 110 -5.63 5.04 17.16
C GLY A 110 -6.68 5.98 16.60
N LEU A 111 -7.68 5.45 15.88
CA LEU A 111 -8.77 6.21 15.26
C LEU A 111 -10.16 5.89 15.86
N TRP A 112 -10.22 5.07 16.91
CA TRP A 112 -11.48 4.65 17.48
C TRP A 112 -12.34 5.82 18.00
N GLU A 113 -11.73 6.78 18.69
CA GLU A 113 -12.45 7.92 19.29
C GLU A 113 -13.06 8.85 18.23
N VAL A 114 -12.43 8.91 17.05
CA VAL A 114 -12.85 9.76 15.93
C VAL A 114 -13.58 8.98 14.83
N ARG A 115 -13.97 7.74 15.10
CA ARG A 115 -14.57 6.84 14.10
C ARG A 115 -15.88 7.35 13.48
N ALA A 116 -16.60 8.20 14.19
CA ALA A 116 -17.86 8.81 13.76
C ALA A 116 -17.65 10.19 13.09
N ASP A 117 -16.42 10.69 13.06
CA ASP A 117 -16.12 11.99 12.42
C ASP A 117 -15.92 11.79 10.93
N ARG A 118 -16.30 12.79 10.14
CA ARG A 118 -16.10 12.78 8.69
C ARG A 118 -14.61 12.87 8.35
N VAL A 119 -14.18 12.13 7.36
CA VAL A 119 -12.78 12.14 6.89
C VAL A 119 -12.34 13.53 6.41
N SER A 120 -13.29 14.39 6.00
CA SER A 120 -13.00 15.80 5.63
C SER A 120 -12.40 16.61 6.79
N THR A 121 -12.61 16.20 8.05
CA THR A 121 -12.08 16.88 9.25
C THR A 121 -10.75 16.27 9.73
N PHE A 122 -10.31 15.17 9.11
CA PHE A 122 -9.10 14.45 9.53
C PHE A 122 -7.83 15.24 9.16
N SER A 123 -6.83 15.14 10.04
CA SER A 123 -5.47 15.53 9.70
C SER A 123 -4.91 14.61 8.60
N ARG A 124 -3.80 15.01 7.98
CA ARG A 124 -3.12 14.17 6.97
C ARG A 124 -2.70 12.82 7.57
N GLY A 125 -2.16 12.82 8.81
CA GLY A 125 -1.77 11.59 9.51
C GLY A 125 -2.95 10.68 9.83
N MET A 126 -4.08 11.23 10.31
CA MET A 126 -5.32 10.47 10.52
C MET A 126 -5.84 9.86 9.21
N THR A 127 -5.82 10.63 8.12
CA THR A 127 -6.22 10.15 6.79
C THR A 127 -5.31 9.01 6.32
N GLN A 128 -4.00 9.12 6.54
CA GLN A 128 -3.03 8.07 6.19
C GLN A 128 -3.25 6.81 7.00
N ARG A 129 -3.46 6.93 8.32
CA ARG A 129 -3.78 5.78 9.20
C ARG A 129 -5.08 5.10 8.78
N LEU A 130 -6.11 5.85 8.41
CA LEU A 130 -7.36 5.28 7.90
C LEU A 130 -7.17 4.59 6.53
N ALA A 131 -6.31 5.13 5.65
CA ALA A 131 -5.97 4.48 4.39
C ALA A 131 -5.25 3.14 4.60
N LEU A 132 -4.42 3.03 5.64
CA LEU A 132 -3.81 1.76 6.07
C LEU A 132 -4.87 0.79 6.60
N CYS A 133 -5.81 1.24 7.45
CA CYS A 133 -6.94 0.41 7.90
C CYS A 133 -7.73 -0.14 6.70
N ARG A 134 -8.04 0.70 5.72
CA ARG A 134 -8.75 0.30 4.49
C ARG A 134 -7.96 -0.75 3.70
N ALA A 135 -6.65 -0.58 3.56
CA ALA A 135 -5.81 -1.52 2.82
C ALA A 135 -5.68 -2.88 3.51
N LEU A 136 -5.75 -2.93 4.84
CA LEU A 136 -5.65 -4.13 5.66
C LEU A 136 -7.01 -4.81 5.95
N LEU A 137 -8.12 -4.14 5.64
CA LEU A 137 -9.46 -4.54 6.06
C LEU A 137 -9.84 -5.95 5.60
N HIS A 138 -9.51 -6.33 4.39
CA HIS A 138 -9.84 -7.62 3.77
C HIS A 138 -8.72 -8.68 3.90
N ASP A 139 -7.75 -8.44 4.77
CA ASP A 139 -6.63 -9.35 5.05
C ASP A 139 -5.82 -9.76 3.80
N PRO A 140 -5.32 -8.81 3.03
CA PRO A 140 -4.75 -9.08 1.73
C PRO A 140 -3.47 -9.94 1.81
N ALA A 141 -3.27 -10.84 0.83
CA ALA A 141 -2.05 -11.61 0.68
C ALA A 141 -0.88 -10.78 0.12
N LEU A 142 -1.20 -9.69 -0.58
CA LEU A 142 -0.25 -8.74 -1.16
C LEU A 142 -0.53 -7.32 -0.66
N LEU A 143 0.48 -6.66 -0.11
CA LEU A 143 0.44 -5.23 0.24
C LEU A 143 1.34 -4.43 -0.68
N VAL A 144 0.79 -3.39 -1.27
CA VAL A 144 1.52 -2.42 -2.11
C VAL A 144 1.38 -1.05 -1.46
N LEU A 145 2.50 -0.52 -0.95
CA LEU A 145 2.55 0.68 -0.12
C LEU A 145 3.47 1.72 -0.77
N ASP A 146 2.88 2.80 -1.28
CA ASP A 146 3.63 3.90 -1.92
C ASP A 146 3.80 5.05 -0.93
N GLU A 147 5.03 5.20 -0.40
CA GLU A 147 5.42 6.20 0.59
C GLU A 147 4.50 6.21 1.84
N PRO A 148 4.25 5.05 2.50
CA PRO A 148 3.22 4.94 3.53
C PRO A 148 3.51 5.75 4.79
N TYR A 149 4.76 6.14 5.02
CA TYR A 149 5.18 6.98 6.16
C TYR A 149 4.90 8.47 5.96
N THR A 150 4.60 8.89 4.74
CA THR A 150 4.32 10.29 4.46
C THR A 150 3.14 10.79 5.29
N ALA A 151 3.33 11.90 6.00
CA ALA A 151 2.36 12.53 6.88
C ALA A 151 2.05 11.79 8.20
N LEU A 152 2.72 10.69 8.51
CA LEU A 152 2.66 10.09 9.85
C LEU A 152 3.57 10.85 10.81
N ASP A 153 3.08 11.02 12.04
CA ASP A 153 3.89 11.40 13.20
C ASP A 153 4.69 10.19 13.72
N ASP A 154 5.52 10.40 14.72
CA ASP A 154 6.38 9.35 15.28
C ASP A 154 5.57 8.15 15.80
N ASP A 155 4.44 8.40 16.44
CA ASP A 155 3.54 7.35 16.94
C ASP A 155 2.90 6.56 15.79
N GLY A 156 2.40 7.26 14.78
CA GLY A 156 1.84 6.63 13.58
C GLY A 156 2.87 5.84 12.79
N ALA A 157 4.11 6.33 12.74
CA ALA A 157 5.20 5.63 12.10
C ALA A 157 5.62 4.37 12.88
N ALA A 158 5.66 4.43 14.21
CA ALA A 158 5.94 3.27 15.07
C ALA A 158 4.83 2.20 14.95
N LEU A 159 3.57 2.61 14.84
CA LEU A 159 2.46 1.70 14.56
C LEU A 159 2.65 0.97 13.23
N LEU A 160 3.00 1.70 12.17
CA LEU A 160 3.26 1.10 10.87
C LEU A 160 4.46 0.15 10.89
N ASP A 161 5.53 0.50 11.62
CA ASP A 161 6.68 -0.39 11.81
C ASP A 161 6.27 -1.72 12.44
N SER A 162 5.46 -1.67 13.51
CA SER A 162 4.94 -2.86 14.18
C SER A 162 4.08 -3.72 13.24
N GLU A 163 3.21 -3.09 12.45
CA GLU A 163 2.39 -3.80 11.47
C GLU A 163 3.24 -4.47 10.40
N LEU A 164 4.20 -3.75 9.83
CA LEU A 164 5.09 -4.32 8.81
C LEU A 164 5.93 -5.47 9.36
N ALA A 165 6.43 -5.35 10.59
CA ALA A 165 7.16 -6.43 11.24
C ALA A 165 6.29 -7.68 11.43
N ALA A 166 5.03 -7.52 11.88
CA ALA A 166 4.09 -8.62 12.05
C ALA A 166 3.69 -9.30 10.73
N LEU A 167 3.65 -8.54 9.63
CA LEU A 167 3.25 -9.03 8.31
C LEU A 167 4.43 -9.60 7.51
N THR A 168 5.67 -9.28 7.89
CA THR A 168 6.88 -9.79 7.20
C THR A 168 7.00 -11.29 7.36
N GLY A 169 7.19 -12.01 6.24
CA GLY A 169 7.20 -13.47 6.22
C GLY A 169 5.81 -14.13 6.16
N GLU A 170 4.73 -13.36 6.45
CA GLU A 170 3.35 -13.82 6.35
C GLU A 170 2.66 -13.31 5.08
N ARG A 171 3.00 -12.11 4.65
CA ARG A 171 2.43 -11.45 3.46
C ARG A 171 3.52 -11.05 2.47
N THR A 172 3.14 -10.93 1.21
CA THR A 172 4.02 -10.33 0.20
C THR A 172 3.89 -8.82 0.27
N ILE A 173 5.00 -8.10 0.39
CA ILE A 173 5.00 -6.65 0.59
C ILE A 173 5.85 -5.97 -0.49
N LEU A 174 5.29 -4.97 -1.14
CA LEU A 174 5.97 -4.04 -2.03
C LEU A 174 5.89 -2.66 -1.42
N LEU A 175 7.02 -2.04 -1.07
CA LEU A 175 7.01 -0.74 -0.40
C LEU A 175 8.02 0.21 -1.05
N SER A 176 7.58 1.44 -1.32
CA SER A 176 8.48 2.55 -1.65
C SER A 176 8.59 3.50 -0.46
N THR A 177 9.79 4.07 -0.24
CA THR A 177 10.00 5.07 0.81
C THR A 177 11.19 5.97 0.50
N HIS A 178 11.15 7.19 1.04
CA HIS A 178 12.28 8.13 1.06
C HIS A 178 13.25 7.84 2.20
N ASP A 179 12.82 7.12 3.23
CA ASP A 179 13.66 6.64 4.33
C ASP A 179 13.81 5.10 4.27
N PRO A 180 14.71 4.61 3.41
CA PRO A 180 14.92 3.17 3.28
C PRO A 180 15.54 2.54 4.51
N ALA A 181 16.27 3.30 5.36
CA ALA A 181 16.93 2.76 6.53
C ALA A 181 15.92 2.17 7.53
N ARG A 182 14.73 2.77 7.64
CA ARG A 182 13.66 2.35 8.52
C ARG A 182 13.14 0.94 8.23
N VAL A 183 12.99 0.59 6.97
CA VAL A 183 12.41 -0.70 6.54
C VAL A 183 13.44 -1.69 6.00
N ALA A 184 14.68 -1.26 5.83
CA ALA A 184 15.75 -2.11 5.32
C ALA A 184 15.96 -3.42 6.10
N PRO A 185 15.79 -3.48 7.43
CA PRO A 185 15.91 -4.72 8.18
C PRO A 185 14.83 -5.76 7.86
N LEU A 186 13.65 -5.32 7.39
CA LEU A 186 12.52 -6.18 7.05
C LEU A 186 12.58 -6.64 5.58
N ALA A 187 13.28 -5.90 4.72
CA ALA A 187 13.30 -6.14 3.29
C ALA A 187 14.16 -7.36 2.93
N THR A 188 13.55 -8.35 2.28
CA THR A 188 14.24 -9.52 1.74
C THR A 188 14.84 -9.26 0.35
N HIS A 189 14.25 -8.31 -0.39
CA HIS A 189 14.65 -7.93 -1.74
C HIS A 189 14.72 -6.41 -1.86
N ARG A 190 15.60 -5.91 -2.72
CA ARG A 190 15.75 -4.48 -2.98
C ARG A 190 15.80 -4.20 -4.47
N LEU A 191 15.09 -3.18 -4.90
CA LEU A 191 15.09 -2.67 -6.26
C LEU A 191 15.40 -1.18 -6.25
N VAL A 192 16.47 -0.78 -6.94
CA VAL A 192 16.86 0.62 -7.07
C VAL A 192 16.48 1.10 -8.47
N LEU A 193 15.57 2.05 -8.55
CA LEU A 193 15.19 2.69 -9.81
C LEU A 193 16.06 3.94 -10.07
N THR A 194 16.48 4.11 -11.31
CA THR A 194 17.35 5.21 -11.74
C THR A 194 16.69 6.09 -12.81
#